data_aa800b98b51a246825f9e60889444450
#
_entry.id   aa800b98b51a246825f9e60889444450
#
_cell.length_a   1.000
_cell.length_b   1.000
_cell.length_c   1.000
_cell.angle_alpha   90.00
_cell.angle_beta   90.00
_cell.angle_gamma   90.00
#
_symmetry.space_group_name_H-M   'P 1'
#
loop_
_entity.id
_entity.type
_entity.pdbx_description
1 polymer ?
#
loop_
_entity_poly.entity_id
_entity_poly.type
_entity_poly.pdbx_seq_one_letter_code
_entity_poly.pdbx_strand_id
1 'polypeptide(L)'
;ITTELWETINVTWLELQVRLGGDAWSKDMPAFFEWVKHRAHLTRGVTAGTMPRDTAYSFVALGTALERADNVARLLDVKFFEGNSADLENWDAKGEYYHWAAILRSVSGFEIYRKTYRDTITPTRVAELLILRGDMPRSLLAAMHSLCNHLRKLANKRSSQTLRSAGLLQAQIQFAHIDDILQQGLHAYLTQFLASINVI
;
A
#
# COMPACT_ATOMS: atom_id res chain seq x y z
N ILE A 1 -17.10 10.04 -14.44
CA ILE A 1 -15.82 10.78 -14.34
C ILE A 1 -16.12 12.27 -14.55
N THR A 2 -15.48 13.14 -13.75
CA THR A 2 -15.62 14.60 -13.88
C THR A 2 -14.69 15.15 -14.96
N THR A 3 -14.99 16.36 -15.46
CA THR A 3 -14.16 17.02 -16.48
C THR A 3 -12.73 17.20 -15.96
N GLU A 4 -12.57 17.67 -14.74
CA GLU A 4 -11.26 17.90 -14.11
C GLU A 4 -10.44 16.62 -13.95
N LEU A 5 -11.12 15.51 -13.60
CA LEU A 5 -10.42 14.22 -13.49
C LEU A 5 -10.02 13.70 -14.87
N TRP A 6 -10.88 13.82 -15.88
CA TRP A 6 -10.56 13.46 -17.25
C TRP A 6 -9.37 14.27 -17.78
N GLU A 7 -9.39 15.58 -17.61
CA GLU A 7 -8.28 16.48 -18.01
C GLU A 7 -6.98 16.10 -17.29
N THR A 8 -7.04 15.85 -15.98
CA THR A 8 -5.87 15.44 -15.19
C THR A 8 -5.24 14.16 -15.71
N ILE A 9 -6.05 13.14 -16.03
CA ILE A 9 -5.58 11.86 -16.58
C ILE A 9 -5.02 12.06 -17.98
N ASN A 10 -5.73 12.80 -18.83
CA ASN A 10 -5.32 13.04 -20.21
C ASN A 10 -3.99 13.81 -20.29
N VAL A 11 -3.85 14.90 -19.54
CA VAL A 11 -2.59 15.66 -19.44
C VAL A 11 -1.47 14.76 -18.91
N THR A 12 -1.75 13.95 -17.89
CA THR A 12 -0.75 13.00 -17.35
C THR A 12 -0.29 12.03 -18.42
N TRP A 13 -1.22 11.50 -19.22
CA TRP A 13 -0.89 10.60 -20.33
C TRP A 13 -0.04 11.27 -21.39
N LEU A 14 -0.42 12.46 -21.86
CA LEU A 14 0.34 13.20 -22.87
C LEU A 14 1.75 13.56 -22.39
N GLU A 15 1.89 14.05 -21.17
CA GLU A 15 3.19 14.34 -20.58
C GLU A 15 4.05 13.07 -20.41
N LEU A 16 3.44 11.94 -20.03
CA LEU A 16 4.13 10.66 -19.91
C LEU A 16 4.70 10.21 -21.26
N GLN A 17 3.91 10.31 -22.36
CA GLN A 17 4.38 9.97 -23.71
C GLN A 17 5.60 10.81 -24.12
N VAL A 18 5.55 12.12 -23.85
CA VAL A 18 6.68 13.02 -24.13
C VAL A 18 7.92 12.62 -23.32
N ARG A 19 7.75 12.30 -22.04
CA ARG A 19 8.87 11.92 -21.15
C ARG A 19 9.49 10.58 -21.52
N LEU A 20 8.67 9.61 -21.94
CA LEU A 20 9.14 8.28 -22.33
C LEU A 20 9.64 8.23 -23.77
N GLY A 21 9.23 9.18 -24.63
CA GLY A 21 9.63 9.25 -26.05
C GLY A 21 11.10 9.60 -26.31
N GLY A 22 11.89 9.83 -25.24
CA GLY A 22 13.34 10.12 -25.34
C GLY A 22 14.09 9.57 -24.13
N ASP A 23 15.42 9.78 -24.13
CA ASP A 23 16.30 9.31 -23.04
C ASP A 23 16.26 10.19 -21.78
N ALA A 24 15.40 11.22 -21.76
CA ALA A 24 15.38 12.21 -20.67
C ALA A 24 15.03 11.58 -19.30
N TRP A 25 14.11 10.61 -19.27
CA TRP A 25 13.71 9.92 -18.05
C TRP A 25 14.84 9.06 -17.45
N SER A 26 15.70 8.46 -18.30
CA SER A 26 16.83 7.64 -17.84
C SER A 26 18.02 8.49 -17.38
N LYS A 27 18.13 9.74 -17.87
CA LYS A 27 19.18 10.68 -17.46
C LYS A 27 18.92 11.30 -16.08
N ASP A 28 17.65 11.50 -15.70
CA ASP A 28 17.25 12.03 -14.40
C ASP A 28 16.06 11.23 -13.83
N MET A 29 16.34 9.98 -13.45
CA MET A 29 15.34 9.10 -12.83
C MET A 29 14.70 9.69 -11.56
N PRO A 30 15.43 10.36 -10.65
CA PRO A 30 14.81 10.99 -9.49
C PRO A 30 13.74 12.01 -9.86
N ALA A 31 14.02 12.92 -10.79
CA ALA A 31 13.04 13.91 -11.25
C ALA A 31 11.83 13.28 -11.94
N PHE A 32 12.04 12.20 -12.70
CA PHE A 32 10.96 11.45 -13.32
C PHE A 32 10.03 10.83 -12.25
N PHE A 33 10.56 10.16 -11.23
CA PHE A 33 9.75 9.56 -10.17
C PHE A 33 9.08 10.59 -9.27
N GLU A 34 9.70 11.76 -9.02
CA GLU A 34 9.03 12.87 -8.34
C GLU A 34 7.84 13.39 -9.15
N TRP A 35 7.99 13.53 -10.46
CA TRP A 35 6.87 13.88 -11.35
C TRP A 35 5.74 12.84 -11.27
N VAL A 36 6.05 11.53 -11.37
CA VAL A 36 5.04 10.44 -11.24
C VAL A 36 4.31 10.55 -9.90
N LYS A 37 5.05 10.75 -8.83
CA LYS A 37 4.48 10.93 -7.48
C LYS A 37 3.52 12.13 -7.41
N HIS A 38 3.92 13.26 -7.97
CA HIS A 38 3.08 14.47 -8.02
C HIS A 38 1.82 14.23 -8.85
N ARG A 39 1.91 13.58 -10.01
CA ARG A 39 0.73 13.24 -10.85
C ARG A 39 -0.21 12.29 -10.11
N ALA A 40 0.31 11.30 -9.39
CA ALA A 40 -0.49 10.39 -8.57
C ALA A 40 -1.22 11.13 -7.43
N HIS A 41 -0.55 12.06 -6.76
CA HIS A 41 -1.17 12.89 -5.72
C HIS A 41 -2.25 13.82 -6.29
N LEU A 42 -1.99 14.47 -7.43
CA LEU A 42 -2.94 15.33 -8.12
C LEU A 42 -4.20 14.54 -8.51
N THR A 43 -4.03 13.42 -9.20
CA THR A 43 -5.15 12.55 -9.62
C THR A 43 -6.01 12.13 -8.44
N ARG A 44 -5.36 11.73 -7.33
CA ARG A 44 -6.08 11.37 -6.09
C ARG A 44 -6.82 12.56 -5.48
N GLY A 45 -6.18 13.73 -5.44
CA GLY A 45 -6.79 14.95 -4.93
C GLY A 45 -7.99 15.38 -5.75
N VAL A 46 -7.88 15.40 -7.07
CA VAL A 46 -8.97 15.71 -8.00
C VAL A 46 -10.11 14.69 -7.86
N THR A 47 -9.79 13.38 -7.85
CA THR A 47 -10.80 12.32 -7.62
C THR A 47 -11.57 12.57 -6.32
N ALA A 48 -10.85 12.85 -5.24
CA ALA A 48 -11.46 13.08 -3.94
C ALA A 48 -12.26 14.37 -3.87
N GLY A 49 -11.86 15.41 -4.59
CA GLY A 49 -12.47 16.73 -4.58
C GLY A 49 -13.65 16.91 -5.51
N THR A 50 -13.68 16.17 -6.63
CA THR A 50 -14.65 16.45 -7.71
C THR A 50 -15.62 15.30 -7.98
N MET A 51 -15.27 14.03 -7.71
CA MET A 51 -16.18 12.92 -7.99
C MET A 51 -17.33 12.84 -6.96
N PRO A 52 -18.58 12.70 -7.41
CA PRO A 52 -19.69 12.31 -6.54
C PRO A 52 -19.38 11.01 -5.80
N ARG A 53 -19.88 10.88 -4.56
CA ARG A 53 -19.65 9.67 -3.73
C ARG A 53 -20.60 8.52 -4.10
N ASP A 54 -20.73 8.27 -5.38
CA ASP A 54 -21.60 7.27 -6.00
C ASP A 54 -20.91 5.91 -6.18
N THR A 55 -21.54 5.06 -6.98
CA THR A 55 -21.05 3.74 -7.35
C THR A 55 -19.69 3.80 -8.07
N ALA A 56 -19.50 4.76 -8.99
CA ALA A 56 -18.27 4.91 -9.75
C ALA A 56 -17.09 5.27 -8.82
N TYR A 57 -17.31 6.23 -7.91
CA TYR A 57 -16.31 6.56 -6.88
C TYR A 57 -15.95 5.35 -6.02
N SER A 58 -16.96 4.55 -5.64
CA SER A 58 -16.72 3.36 -4.81
C SER A 58 -15.85 2.33 -5.52
N PHE A 59 -16.01 2.14 -6.83
CA PHE A 59 -15.12 1.26 -7.61
C PHE A 59 -13.68 1.81 -7.71
N VAL A 60 -13.50 3.11 -7.92
CA VAL A 60 -12.15 3.73 -7.89
C VAL A 60 -11.49 3.55 -6.54
N ALA A 61 -12.23 3.72 -5.45
CA ALA A 61 -11.73 3.53 -4.10
C ALA A 61 -11.38 2.06 -3.79
N LEU A 62 -12.17 1.11 -4.29
CA LEU A 62 -11.87 -0.33 -4.21
C LEU A 62 -10.56 -0.67 -4.91
N GLY A 63 -10.40 -0.27 -6.17
CA GLY A 63 -9.16 -0.50 -6.91
C GLY A 63 -7.95 0.11 -6.20
N THR A 64 -8.09 1.31 -5.67
CA THR A 64 -7.03 1.98 -4.89
C THR A 64 -6.68 1.21 -3.61
N ALA A 65 -7.67 0.64 -2.92
CA ALA A 65 -7.44 -0.12 -1.69
C ALA A 65 -6.78 -1.48 -1.98
N LEU A 66 -7.24 -2.18 -3.02
CA LEU A 66 -6.68 -3.45 -3.47
C LEU A 66 -5.20 -3.30 -3.86
N GLU A 67 -4.90 -2.34 -4.74
CA GLU A 67 -3.53 -2.10 -5.20
C GLU A 67 -2.61 -1.66 -4.06
N ARG A 68 -3.12 -0.87 -3.13
CA ARG A 68 -2.35 -0.48 -1.94
C ARG A 68 -2.01 -1.68 -1.06
N ALA A 69 -2.96 -2.57 -0.82
CA ALA A 69 -2.75 -3.77 -0.03
C ALA A 69 -1.74 -4.70 -0.70
N ASP A 70 -1.88 -4.94 -2.00
CA ASP A 70 -0.97 -5.75 -2.80
C ASP A 70 0.45 -5.19 -2.76
N ASN A 71 0.62 -3.90 -3.04
CA ASN A 71 1.94 -3.24 -3.06
C ASN A 71 2.64 -3.28 -1.69
N VAL A 72 1.91 -3.05 -0.59
CA VAL A 72 2.51 -3.10 0.75
C VAL A 72 2.89 -4.53 1.14
N ALA A 73 2.04 -5.50 0.84
CA ALA A 73 2.35 -6.91 1.10
C ALA A 73 3.61 -7.35 0.35
N ARG A 74 3.72 -7.04 -0.95
CA ARG A 74 4.91 -7.37 -1.75
C ARG A 74 6.15 -6.62 -1.29
N LEU A 75 6.02 -5.35 -0.91
CA LEU A 75 7.15 -4.57 -0.39
C LEU A 75 7.71 -5.21 0.89
N LEU A 76 6.83 -5.59 1.82
CA LEU A 76 7.23 -6.28 3.04
C LEU A 76 7.86 -7.64 2.74
N ASP A 77 7.25 -8.42 1.87
CA ASP A 77 7.71 -9.77 1.54
C ASP A 77 9.14 -9.76 0.98
N VAL A 78 9.37 -8.95 -0.06
CA VAL A 78 10.70 -8.82 -0.67
C VAL A 78 11.75 -8.34 0.34
N LYS A 79 11.41 -7.33 1.13
CA LYS A 79 12.38 -6.70 2.03
C LYS A 79 12.69 -7.51 3.29
N PHE A 80 11.74 -8.29 3.79
CA PHE A 80 12.02 -9.25 4.86
C PHE A 80 12.76 -10.48 4.35
N PHE A 81 12.52 -10.90 3.10
CA PHE A 81 13.25 -12.00 2.50
C PHE A 81 14.72 -11.62 2.22
N GLU A 82 14.96 -10.45 1.64
CA GLU A 82 16.34 -9.93 1.47
C GLU A 82 17.03 -9.76 2.83
N GLY A 83 16.29 -9.38 3.87
CA GLY A 83 16.77 -9.21 5.22
C GLY A 83 17.13 -10.49 5.96
N ASN A 84 16.62 -11.65 5.55
CA ASN A 84 16.93 -12.97 6.13
C ASN A 84 17.97 -13.77 5.30
N SER A 85 18.46 -13.25 4.19
CA SER A 85 19.55 -13.87 3.46
C SER A 85 20.90 -13.67 4.16
N ALA A 86 21.85 -14.58 3.92
CA ALA A 86 23.15 -14.66 4.60
C ALA A 86 24.01 -13.38 4.58
N ASP A 87 23.59 -12.38 3.79
CA ASP A 87 24.22 -11.05 3.76
C ASP A 87 23.91 -10.21 5.01
N LEU A 88 22.88 -10.57 5.80
CA LEU A 88 22.56 -9.89 7.07
C LEU A 88 23.50 -10.24 8.22
N GLU A 89 24.19 -11.37 8.17
CA GLU A 89 25.21 -11.70 9.16
C GLU A 89 26.35 -10.66 9.18
N ASN A 90 26.46 -9.84 8.12
CA ASN A 90 27.43 -8.76 7.98
C ASN A 90 26.84 -7.34 8.13
N TRP A 91 25.53 -7.20 8.34
CA TRP A 91 24.94 -5.86 8.57
C TRP A 91 25.17 -5.44 10.02
N ASP A 92 25.87 -4.32 10.19
CA ASP A 92 25.89 -3.66 11.48
C ASP A 92 24.50 -3.04 11.78
N ALA A 93 24.25 -2.72 13.04
CA ALA A 93 22.99 -2.13 13.49
C ALA A 93 22.62 -0.82 12.73
N LYS A 94 23.58 -0.15 12.08
CA LYS A 94 23.36 1.02 11.25
C LYS A 94 22.78 0.64 9.89
N GLY A 95 23.30 -0.39 9.24
CA GLY A 95 22.80 -0.88 7.95
C GLY A 95 21.34 -1.30 8.08
N GLU A 96 20.99 -2.04 9.10
CA GLU A 96 19.62 -2.46 9.40
C GLU A 96 18.71 -1.25 9.63
N TYR A 97 19.13 -0.28 10.42
CA TYR A 97 18.35 0.94 10.65
C TYR A 97 18.04 1.69 9.35
N TYR A 98 19.05 1.92 8.49
CA TYR A 98 18.86 2.65 7.24
C TYR A 98 17.95 1.91 6.26
N HIS A 99 18.04 0.60 6.21
CA HIS A 99 17.16 -0.24 5.39
C HIS A 99 15.68 -0.07 5.79
N TRP A 100 15.35 -0.27 7.06
CA TRP A 100 13.99 -0.14 7.55
C TRP A 100 13.48 1.32 7.50
N ALA A 101 14.36 2.28 7.73
CA ALA A 101 14.03 3.68 7.54
C ALA A 101 13.68 4.02 6.08
N ALA A 102 14.38 3.43 5.11
CA ALA A 102 14.07 3.60 3.69
C ALA A 102 12.70 2.99 3.33
N ILE A 103 12.39 1.80 3.84
CA ILE A 103 11.07 1.16 3.67
C ILE A 103 9.97 2.07 4.23
N LEU A 104 10.12 2.55 5.46
CA LEU A 104 9.15 3.45 6.08
C LEU A 104 8.97 4.75 5.28
N ARG A 105 10.04 5.32 4.73
CA ARG A 105 9.95 6.52 3.87
C ARG A 105 9.23 6.23 2.56
N SER A 106 9.46 5.07 1.94
CA SER A 106 8.79 4.68 0.68
C SER A 106 7.27 4.62 0.81
N VAL A 107 6.77 4.25 1.99
CA VAL A 107 5.34 4.22 2.31
C VAL A 107 4.86 5.45 3.07
N SER A 108 5.66 6.51 3.19
CA SER A 108 5.36 7.73 3.98
C SER A 108 5.01 7.41 5.45
N GLY A 109 5.60 6.35 6.00
CA GLY A 109 5.34 5.82 7.34
C GLY A 109 6.35 6.25 8.40
N PHE A 110 7.46 6.89 8.01
CA PHE A 110 8.57 7.17 8.91
C PHE A 110 8.16 8.05 10.10
N GLU A 111 7.46 9.15 9.85
CA GLU A 111 7.00 10.07 10.91
C GLU A 111 5.91 9.43 11.78
N ILE A 112 5.04 8.61 11.17
CA ILE A 112 4.02 7.86 11.90
C ILE A 112 4.68 6.84 12.83
N TYR A 113 5.69 6.11 12.35
CA TYR A 113 6.48 5.19 13.16
C TYR A 113 7.08 5.90 14.38
N ARG A 114 7.79 7.00 14.18
CA ARG A 114 8.42 7.77 15.25
C ARG A 114 7.41 8.29 16.28
N LYS A 115 6.25 8.75 15.82
CA LYS A 115 5.16 9.18 16.70
C LYS A 115 4.58 8.05 17.53
N THR A 116 4.47 6.84 16.93
CA THR A 116 3.83 5.68 17.55
C THR A 116 4.74 4.99 18.55
N TYR A 117 5.94 4.64 18.13
CA TYR A 117 6.84 3.81 18.95
C TYR A 117 7.84 4.61 19.78
N ARG A 118 8.22 5.81 19.34
CA ARG A 118 9.19 6.70 20.01
C ARG A 118 10.51 6.03 20.38
N ASP A 119 10.95 5.08 19.56
CA ASP A 119 12.08 4.21 19.81
C ASP A 119 12.80 3.87 18.51
N THR A 120 13.88 3.08 18.60
CA THR A 120 14.65 2.58 17.46
C THR A 120 13.78 1.80 16.48
N ILE A 121 14.14 1.87 15.21
CA ILE A 121 13.43 1.14 14.15
C ILE A 121 13.84 -0.34 14.23
N THR A 122 12.85 -1.22 14.35
CA THR A 122 13.04 -2.66 14.37
C THR A 122 12.15 -3.32 13.31
N PRO A 123 12.59 -4.44 12.69
CA PRO A 123 11.80 -5.19 11.70
C PRO A 123 10.39 -5.52 12.19
N THR A 124 10.28 -6.04 13.42
CA THR A 124 9.01 -6.43 14.04
C THR A 124 8.03 -5.27 14.11
N ARG A 125 8.48 -4.09 14.58
CA ARG A 125 7.61 -2.90 14.66
C ARG A 125 7.27 -2.31 13.31
N VAL A 126 8.15 -2.44 12.31
CA VAL A 126 7.84 -2.05 10.93
C VAL A 126 6.76 -2.96 10.36
N ALA A 127 6.87 -4.27 10.55
CA ALA A 127 5.84 -5.22 10.14
C ALA A 127 4.51 -4.95 10.88
N GLU A 128 4.53 -4.76 12.19
CA GLU A 128 3.35 -4.40 12.97
C GLU A 128 2.66 -3.14 12.43
N LEU A 129 3.44 -2.06 12.20
CA LEU A 129 2.90 -0.81 11.66
C LEU A 129 2.22 -0.99 10.31
N LEU A 130 2.86 -1.72 9.39
CA LEU A 130 2.40 -1.86 8.02
C LEU A 130 1.35 -2.97 7.83
N ILE A 131 1.21 -3.89 8.78
CA ILE A 131 0.19 -4.94 8.71
C ILE A 131 -1.01 -4.57 9.57
N LEU A 132 -0.82 -4.30 10.86
CA LEU A 132 -1.87 -4.31 11.88
C LEU A 132 -2.42 -2.94 12.27
N ARG A 133 -1.74 -1.84 11.93
CA ARG A 133 -2.17 -0.51 12.38
C ARG A 133 -3.23 0.11 11.47
N GLY A 134 -4.47 0.20 11.95
CA GLY A 134 -5.59 0.81 11.21
C GLY A 134 -5.47 2.33 11.02
N ASP A 135 -4.69 3.02 11.86
CA ASP A 135 -4.39 4.46 11.77
C ASP A 135 -3.22 4.80 10.82
N MET A 136 -2.48 3.78 10.36
CA MET A 136 -1.48 3.94 9.30
C MET A 136 -2.16 3.87 7.92
N PRO A 137 -2.23 4.97 7.13
CA PRO A 137 -3.01 5.00 5.88
C PRO A 137 -2.57 3.99 4.82
N ARG A 138 -1.34 3.48 4.92
CA ARG A 138 -0.77 2.49 4.01
C ARG A 138 -0.49 1.16 4.69
N SER A 139 -1.23 0.80 5.73
CA SER A 139 -1.20 -0.55 6.28
C SER A 139 -2.18 -1.48 5.56
N LEU A 140 -1.95 -2.79 5.70
CA LEU A 140 -2.89 -3.80 5.19
C LEU A 140 -4.25 -3.66 5.85
N LEU A 141 -4.30 -3.44 7.17
CA LEU A 141 -5.56 -3.26 7.88
C LEU A 141 -6.34 -2.04 7.41
N ALA A 142 -5.68 -0.88 7.23
CA ALA A 142 -6.35 0.32 6.71
C ALA A 142 -6.87 0.13 5.28
N ALA A 143 -6.13 -0.57 4.43
CA ALA A 143 -6.56 -0.91 3.09
C ALA A 143 -7.79 -1.82 3.12
N MET A 144 -7.81 -2.86 3.97
CA MET A 144 -8.95 -3.76 4.14
C MET A 144 -10.17 -3.06 4.73
N HIS A 145 -10.00 -2.12 5.66
CA HIS A 145 -11.09 -1.26 6.14
C HIS A 145 -11.73 -0.47 5.00
N SER A 146 -10.91 0.18 4.17
CA SER A 146 -11.39 0.93 3.01
C SER A 146 -12.13 0.03 2.02
N LEU A 147 -11.55 -1.13 1.70
CA LEU A 147 -12.13 -2.12 0.80
C LEU A 147 -13.50 -2.59 1.30
N CYS A 148 -13.60 -3.05 2.54
CA CYS A 148 -14.86 -3.53 3.11
C CYS A 148 -15.91 -2.42 3.19
N ASN A 149 -15.54 -1.18 3.49
CA ASN A 149 -16.47 -0.06 3.52
C ASN A 149 -17.08 0.23 2.15
N HIS A 150 -16.27 0.17 1.08
CA HIS A 150 -16.78 0.40 -0.28
C HIS A 150 -17.54 -0.81 -0.82
N LEU A 151 -17.14 -2.05 -0.50
CA LEU A 151 -17.92 -3.24 -0.82
C LEU A 151 -19.33 -3.21 -0.20
N ARG A 152 -19.46 -2.76 1.06
CA ARG A 152 -20.79 -2.61 1.70
C ARG A 152 -21.68 -1.62 0.97
N LYS A 153 -21.11 -0.52 0.45
CA LYS A 153 -21.89 0.49 -0.33
C LYS A 153 -22.35 -0.06 -1.69
N LEU A 154 -21.59 -0.99 -2.27
CA LEU A 154 -21.87 -1.65 -3.54
C LEU A 154 -22.66 -2.94 -3.38
N ALA A 155 -22.95 -3.36 -2.13
CA ALA A 155 -23.56 -4.62 -1.83
C ALA A 155 -24.89 -4.83 -2.56
N ASN A 156 -25.04 -6.00 -3.20
CA ASN A 156 -26.25 -6.47 -3.85
C ASN A 156 -26.42 -7.97 -3.61
N LYS A 157 -27.48 -8.58 -4.13
CA LYS A 157 -27.77 -10.01 -3.91
C LYS A 157 -26.68 -10.97 -4.42
N ARG A 158 -25.81 -10.53 -5.36
CA ARG A 158 -24.75 -11.35 -5.95
C ARG A 158 -23.38 -11.14 -5.27
N SER A 159 -23.18 -10.03 -4.54
CA SER A 159 -21.90 -9.68 -3.91
C SER A 159 -21.71 -10.24 -2.50
N SER A 160 -22.63 -11.06 -2.00
CA SER A 160 -22.59 -11.58 -0.62
C SER A 160 -21.33 -12.39 -0.31
N GLN A 161 -20.85 -13.19 -1.27
CA GLN A 161 -19.65 -14.01 -1.11
C GLN A 161 -18.39 -13.13 -1.05
N THR A 162 -18.23 -12.17 -1.97
CA THR A 162 -17.12 -11.22 -1.99
C THR A 162 -17.05 -10.43 -0.68
N LEU A 163 -18.18 -9.90 -0.22
CA LEU A 163 -18.23 -9.14 1.04
C LEU A 163 -17.88 -10.02 2.24
N ARG A 164 -18.32 -11.30 2.26
CA ARG A 164 -17.98 -12.26 3.31
C ARG A 164 -16.49 -12.57 3.31
N SER A 165 -15.88 -12.86 2.15
CA SER A 165 -14.46 -13.15 2.03
C SER A 165 -13.61 -11.96 2.48
N ALA A 166 -13.95 -10.74 2.04
CA ALA A 166 -13.27 -9.54 2.46
C ALA A 166 -13.40 -9.27 3.97
N GLY A 167 -14.59 -9.49 4.53
CA GLY A 167 -14.85 -9.33 5.96
C GLY A 167 -14.06 -10.33 6.82
N LEU A 168 -13.96 -11.58 6.38
CA LEU A 168 -13.14 -12.60 7.05
C LEU A 168 -11.65 -12.22 7.02
N LEU A 169 -11.13 -11.82 5.87
CA LEU A 169 -9.74 -11.39 5.74
C LEU A 169 -9.45 -10.13 6.59
N GLN A 170 -10.37 -9.16 6.60
CA GLN A 170 -10.26 -7.99 7.48
C GLN A 170 -10.20 -8.40 8.95
N ALA A 171 -11.08 -9.31 9.40
CA ALA A 171 -11.13 -9.76 10.79
C ALA A 171 -9.86 -10.54 11.17
N GLN A 172 -9.32 -11.37 10.28
CA GLN A 172 -8.07 -12.09 10.50
C GLN A 172 -6.92 -11.13 10.79
N ILE A 173 -6.80 -10.03 10.02
CA ILE A 173 -5.74 -9.04 10.26
C ILE A 173 -6.03 -8.24 11.53
N GLN A 174 -7.27 -7.83 11.75
CA GLN A 174 -7.66 -6.96 12.87
C GLN A 174 -7.40 -7.59 14.24
N PHE A 175 -7.53 -8.91 14.35
CA PHE A 175 -7.35 -9.66 15.60
C PHE A 175 -6.05 -10.45 15.65
N ALA A 176 -5.16 -10.27 14.65
CA ALA A 176 -3.85 -10.89 14.65
C ALA A 176 -2.88 -10.19 15.62
N HIS A 177 -1.94 -10.95 16.16
CA HIS A 177 -0.80 -10.44 16.90
C HIS A 177 0.46 -10.56 16.05
N ILE A 178 1.36 -9.59 16.14
CA ILE A 178 2.56 -9.58 15.30
C ILE A 178 3.46 -10.78 15.61
N ASP A 179 3.54 -11.20 16.87
CA ASP A 179 4.36 -12.34 17.28
C ASP A 179 3.87 -13.65 16.64
N ASP A 180 2.54 -13.85 16.54
CA ASP A 180 1.96 -15.03 15.88
C ASP A 180 2.27 -15.04 14.37
N ILE A 181 2.19 -13.88 13.71
CA ILE A 181 2.56 -13.71 12.31
C ILE A 181 4.03 -14.05 12.06
N LEU A 182 4.92 -13.58 12.94
CA LEU A 182 6.36 -13.84 12.82
C LEU A 182 6.69 -15.31 13.12
N GLN A 183 6.01 -15.94 14.08
CA GLN A 183 6.16 -17.37 14.37
C GLN A 183 5.69 -18.27 13.22
N GLN A 184 4.59 -17.91 12.58
CA GLN A 184 4.11 -18.58 11.35
C GLN A 184 5.05 -18.41 10.17
N GLY A 185 5.84 -17.33 10.18
CA GLY A 185 6.68 -16.88 9.08
C GLY A 185 6.01 -15.80 8.24
N LEU A 186 6.62 -14.61 8.24
CA LEU A 186 6.04 -13.45 7.56
C LEU A 186 5.81 -13.69 6.06
N HIS A 187 6.73 -14.34 5.36
CA HIS A 187 6.57 -14.69 3.95
C HIS A 187 5.32 -15.57 3.70
N ALA A 188 5.15 -16.61 4.51
CA ALA A 188 3.98 -17.50 4.40
C ALA A 188 2.67 -16.72 4.64
N TYR A 189 2.65 -15.87 5.66
CA TYR A 189 1.50 -15.01 5.96
C TYR A 189 1.17 -14.06 4.82
N LEU A 190 2.15 -13.34 4.28
CA LEU A 190 1.97 -12.39 3.18
C LEU A 190 1.57 -13.07 1.88
N THR A 191 2.14 -14.24 1.58
CA THR A 191 1.73 -15.06 0.43
C THR A 191 0.27 -15.49 0.53
N GLN A 192 -0.16 -15.95 1.70
CA GLN A 192 -1.56 -16.32 1.95
C GLN A 192 -2.49 -15.10 1.85
N PHE A 193 -2.07 -13.96 2.38
CA PHE A 193 -2.81 -12.70 2.25
C PHE A 193 -2.99 -12.31 0.79
N LEU A 194 -1.91 -12.32 -0.02
CA LEU A 194 -1.95 -12.01 -1.45
C LEU A 194 -2.86 -12.96 -2.22
N ALA A 195 -2.79 -14.26 -1.93
CA ALA A 195 -3.71 -15.24 -2.52
C ALA A 195 -5.16 -14.92 -2.17
N SER A 196 -5.45 -14.55 -0.92
CA SER A 196 -6.80 -14.24 -0.44
C SER A 196 -7.37 -12.97 -1.05
N ILE A 197 -6.55 -11.91 -1.21
CA ILE A 197 -7.01 -10.63 -1.78
C ILE A 197 -7.27 -10.74 -3.29
N ASN A 198 -6.55 -11.61 -3.99
CA ASN A 198 -6.74 -11.83 -5.43
C ASN A 198 -8.06 -12.56 -5.77
N VAL A 199 -8.74 -13.16 -4.79
CA VAL A 199 -10.03 -13.83 -4.96
C VAL A 199 -11.21 -12.92 -4.62
N ILE A 200 -10.97 -11.77 -4.01
CA ILE A 200 -11.95 -10.74 -3.68
C ILE A 200 -12.26 -9.86 -4.87
#